data_16c3db072006f2a0c055bf5afb5b7f97
#
_entry.id   16c3db072006f2a0c055bf5afb5b7f97
#
_cell.length_a   1.000
_cell.length_b   1.000
_cell.length_c   1.000
_cell.angle_alpha   90.00
_cell.angle_beta   90.00
_cell.angle_gamma   90.00
#
_symmetry.space_group_name_H-M   'P 1'
#
loop_
_entity.id
_entity.type
_entity.pdbx_description
1 polymer ?
#
loop_
_entity_poly.entity_id
_entity_poly.type
_entity_poly.pdbx_seq_one_letter_code
_entity_poly.pdbx_strand_id
1 'polypeptide(L)'
;MPKYYPINEDAARRAKNANSFSDYVPGSATAAYHEMVDRAYALGEQQKGRVDPMYHEKIDGLIDRYARKLAENINQSNLIDARVPSILIAGGSNFPVRKKEKQNAARDKNMGEYMQIEGLLDKVRSTGMGGISAD
;
A
#
# COMPACT_ATOMS: atom_id res chain seq x y z
N MET A 1 13.65 9.08 -11.68
CA MET A 1 13.58 9.44 -10.25
C MET A 1 12.24 9.02 -9.67
N PRO A 2 12.24 8.19 -8.62
CA PRO A 2 10.98 7.81 -7.99
C PRO A 2 10.24 9.01 -7.43
N LYS A 3 8.93 8.99 -7.58
CA LYS A 3 8.06 10.00 -7.01
C LYS A 3 7.33 9.37 -5.84
N TYR A 4 7.41 10.02 -4.68
CA TYR A 4 6.76 9.53 -3.46
C TYR A 4 5.58 10.42 -3.10
N TYR A 5 4.50 9.78 -2.66
CA TYR A 5 3.33 10.48 -2.16
C TYR A 5 3.36 10.47 -0.63
N PRO A 6 2.73 11.43 0.03
CA PRO A 6 2.86 11.57 1.49
C PRO A 6 2.29 10.38 2.25
N ILE A 7 3.01 9.99 3.30
CA ILE A 7 2.54 8.99 4.27
C ILE A 7 2.17 9.74 5.55
N ASN A 8 1.00 9.41 6.10
CA ASN A 8 0.50 10.00 7.33
C ASN A 8 1.18 9.35 8.53
N GLU A 9 2.28 9.94 8.98
CA GLU A 9 3.07 9.42 10.10
C GLU A 9 2.29 9.41 11.41
N ASP A 10 1.41 10.39 11.61
CA ASP A 10 0.59 10.45 12.82
C ASP A 10 -0.37 9.25 12.88
N ALA A 11 -1.00 8.91 11.75
CA ALA A 11 -1.88 7.74 11.69
C ALA A 11 -1.09 6.45 11.92
N ALA A 12 0.12 6.34 11.37
CA ALA A 12 0.97 5.17 11.55
C ALA A 12 1.34 5.01 13.03
N ARG A 13 1.70 6.10 13.69
CA ARG A 13 2.03 6.08 15.11
C ARG A 13 0.83 5.67 15.95
N ARG A 14 -0.35 6.22 15.64
CA ARG A 14 -1.58 5.88 16.38
C ARG A 14 -1.97 4.41 16.19
N ALA A 15 -1.81 3.89 14.96
CA ALA A 15 -2.08 2.48 14.68
C ALA A 15 -1.15 1.57 15.48
N LYS A 16 0.13 1.92 15.55
CA LYS A 16 1.11 1.15 16.32
C LYS A 16 0.75 1.16 17.81
N ASN A 17 0.43 2.35 18.35
CA ASN A 17 0.07 2.49 19.75
C ASN A 17 -1.21 1.73 20.11
N ALA A 18 -2.15 1.63 19.18
CA ALA A 18 -3.41 0.93 19.41
C ALA A 18 -3.26 -0.60 19.41
N ASN A 19 -2.21 -1.11 18.75
CA ASN A 19 -2.09 -2.54 18.49
C ASN A 19 -0.80 -3.18 19.00
N SER A 20 0.06 -2.41 19.66
CA SER A 20 1.36 -2.92 20.11
C SER A 20 1.79 -2.21 21.38
N PHE A 21 2.54 -2.91 22.23
CA PHE A 21 3.18 -2.30 23.39
C PHE A 21 4.51 -1.63 23.05
N SER A 22 5.02 -1.88 21.84
CA SER A 22 6.27 -1.25 21.38
C SER A 22 6.00 0.15 20.87
N ASP A 23 6.97 1.04 21.01
CA ASP A 23 6.87 2.40 20.48
C ASP A 23 7.00 2.42 18.97
N TYR A 24 6.31 3.38 18.35
CA TYR A 24 6.46 3.60 16.92
C TYR A 24 7.81 4.27 16.65
N VAL A 25 8.53 3.77 15.66
CA VAL A 25 9.79 4.39 15.21
C VAL A 25 9.45 5.46 14.18
N PRO A 26 9.67 6.76 14.49
CA PRO A 26 9.33 7.84 13.57
C PRO A 26 9.96 7.63 12.19
N GLY A 27 9.14 7.80 11.15
CA GLY A 27 9.59 7.66 9.77
C GLY A 27 9.59 6.23 9.24
N SER A 28 9.34 5.23 10.07
CA SER A 28 9.40 3.83 9.63
C SER A 28 8.36 3.49 8.57
N ALA A 29 7.14 4.03 8.69
CA ALA A 29 6.09 3.79 7.69
C ALA A 29 6.47 4.43 6.36
N THR A 30 7.01 5.64 6.40
CA THR A 30 7.47 6.34 5.21
C THR A 30 8.61 5.58 4.54
N ALA A 31 9.58 5.11 5.34
CA ALA A 31 10.71 4.35 4.80
C ALA A 31 10.26 3.04 4.12
N ALA A 32 9.33 2.32 4.75
CA ALA A 32 8.80 1.10 4.17
C ALA A 32 8.08 1.38 2.85
N TYR A 33 7.30 2.46 2.80
CA TYR A 33 6.60 2.87 1.59
C TYR A 33 7.60 3.22 0.48
N HIS A 34 8.64 4.00 0.80
CA HIS A 34 9.67 4.36 -0.18
C HIS A 34 10.34 3.12 -0.77
N GLU A 35 10.61 2.13 0.06
CA GLU A 35 11.22 0.89 -0.41
C GLU A 35 10.33 0.17 -1.42
N MET A 36 9.02 0.11 -1.17
CA MET A 36 8.07 -0.51 -2.09
C MET A 36 7.99 0.26 -3.40
N VAL A 37 7.97 1.58 -3.34
CA VAL A 37 7.93 2.43 -4.54
C VAL A 37 9.22 2.28 -5.33
N ASP A 38 10.36 2.26 -4.66
CA ASP A 38 11.66 2.09 -5.33
C ASP A 38 11.71 0.78 -6.11
N ARG A 39 11.19 -0.30 -5.52
CA ARG A 39 11.12 -1.60 -6.21
C ARG A 39 10.21 -1.53 -7.42
N ALA A 40 9.09 -0.80 -7.31
CA ALA A 40 8.17 -0.62 -8.44
C ALA A 40 8.83 0.14 -9.58
N TYR A 41 9.56 1.21 -9.26
CA TYR A 41 10.28 1.97 -10.28
C TYR A 41 11.36 1.12 -10.94
N ALA A 42 12.08 0.30 -10.17
CA ALA A 42 13.07 -0.61 -10.72
C ALA A 42 12.42 -1.61 -11.69
N LEU A 43 11.26 -2.13 -11.34
CA LEU A 43 10.49 -3.02 -12.21
C LEU A 43 10.11 -2.30 -13.50
N GLY A 44 9.65 -1.05 -13.38
CA GLY A 44 9.28 -0.24 -14.55
C GLY A 44 10.46 -0.01 -15.48
N GLU A 45 11.63 0.32 -14.93
CA GLU A 45 12.82 0.52 -15.76
C GLU A 45 13.24 -0.78 -16.44
N GLN A 46 13.16 -1.89 -15.75
CA GLN A 46 13.46 -3.19 -16.34
C GLN A 46 12.51 -3.49 -17.51
N GLN A 47 11.22 -3.24 -17.32
CA GLN A 47 10.22 -3.50 -18.36
C GLN A 47 10.42 -2.58 -19.56
N LYS A 48 10.76 -1.30 -19.33
CA LYS A 48 11.05 -0.37 -20.41
C LYS A 48 12.21 -0.86 -21.28
N GLY A 49 13.22 -1.51 -20.67
CA GLY A 49 14.34 -2.06 -21.41
C GLY A 49 14.00 -3.26 -22.29
N ARG A 50 12.82 -3.84 -22.09
CA ARG A 50 12.40 -5.06 -22.81
C ARG A 50 11.42 -4.77 -23.94
N VAL A 51 10.82 -3.57 -23.97
CA VAL A 51 9.73 -3.28 -24.88
C VAL A 51 10.02 -2.06 -25.74
N ASP A 52 9.22 -1.90 -26.78
CA ASP A 52 9.30 -0.73 -27.64
C ASP A 52 9.06 0.55 -26.84
N PRO A 53 9.81 1.64 -27.13
CA PRO A 53 9.61 2.92 -26.45
C PRO A 53 8.17 3.45 -26.45
N MET A 54 7.34 3.02 -27.38
CA MET A 54 5.94 3.42 -27.43
C MET A 54 5.17 3.00 -26.18
N TYR A 55 5.66 2.01 -25.42
CA TYR A 55 5.03 1.54 -24.19
C TYR A 55 5.55 2.24 -22.94
N HIS A 56 6.60 3.06 -23.05
CA HIS A 56 7.25 3.65 -21.87
C HIS A 56 6.31 4.57 -21.08
N GLU A 57 5.53 5.38 -21.79
CA GLU A 57 4.59 6.29 -21.12
C GLU A 57 3.53 5.52 -20.32
N LYS A 58 3.04 4.42 -20.89
CA LYS A 58 2.07 3.57 -20.20
C LYS A 58 2.67 2.95 -18.94
N ILE A 59 3.91 2.47 -19.03
CA ILE A 59 4.62 1.90 -17.89
C ILE A 59 4.81 2.96 -16.80
N ASP A 60 5.26 4.15 -17.18
CA ASP A 60 5.44 5.25 -16.23
C ASP A 60 4.12 5.61 -15.54
N GLY A 61 3.04 5.65 -16.29
CA GLY A 61 1.70 5.95 -15.74
C GLY A 61 1.25 4.89 -14.74
N LEU A 62 1.50 3.62 -15.04
CA LEU A 62 1.14 2.53 -14.12
C LEU A 62 1.94 2.60 -12.83
N ILE A 63 3.23 2.91 -12.91
CA ILE A 63 4.09 3.03 -11.73
C ILE A 63 3.67 4.22 -10.88
N ASP A 64 3.37 5.38 -11.49
CA ASP A 64 2.89 6.53 -10.76
C ASP A 64 1.56 6.24 -10.06
N ARG A 65 0.64 5.57 -10.75
CA ARG A 65 -0.64 5.17 -10.17
C ARG A 65 -0.43 4.23 -8.99
N TYR A 66 0.50 3.27 -9.12
CA TYR A 66 0.85 2.37 -8.02
C TYR A 66 1.33 3.16 -6.81
N ALA A 67 2.28 4.07 -7.01
CA ALA A 67 2.86 4.85 -5.92
C ALA A 67 1.80 5.69 -5.20
N ARG A 68 0.89 6.33 -5.94
CA ARG A 68 -0.16 7.16 -5.38
C ARG A 68 -1.20 6.32 -4.63
N LYS A 69 -1.70 5.27 -5.26
CA LYS A 69 -2.72 4.44 -4.64
C LYS A 69 -2.20 3.65 -3.46
N LEU A 70 -0.93 3.24 -3.51
CA LEU A 70 -0.31 2.55 -2.37
C LEU A 70 -0.22 3.48 -1.15
N ALA A 71 0.19 4.73 -1.35
CA ALA A 71 0.23 5.69 -0.24
C ALA A 71 -1.16 5.89 0.36
N GLU A 72 -2.18 6.06 -0.48
CA GLU A 72 -3.57 6.21 -0.03
C GLU A 72 -4.02 4.98 0.77
N ASN A 73 -3.70 3.79 0.28
CA ASN A 73 -4.07 2.53 0.93
C ASN A 73 -3.38 2.39 2.29
N ILE A 74 -2.09 2.68 2.37
CA ILE A 74 -1.32 2.62 3.63
C ILE A 74 -1.91 3.60 4.65
N ASN A 75 -2.19 4.83 4.22
CA ASN A 75 -2.75 5.84 5.11
C ASN A 75 -4.12 5.41 5.62
N GLN A 76 -4.95 4.86 4.75
CA GLN A 76 -6.27 4.37 5.13
C GLN A 76 -6.17 3.18 6.09
N SER A 77 -5.24 2.26 5.81
CA SER A 77 -5.00 1.10 6.67
C SER A 77 -4.63 1.53 8.08
N ASN A 78 -3.74 2.51 8.21
CA ASN A 78 -3.31 3.00 9.52
C ASN A 78 -4.45 3.71 10.26
N LEU A 79 -5.28 4.47 9.55
CA LEU A 79 -6.44 5.10 10.17
C LEU A 79 -7.45 4.06 10.66
N ILE A 80 -7.66 3.00 9.90
CA ILE A 80 -8.53 1.90 10.30
C ILE A 80 -7.98 1.21 11.55
N ASP A 81 -6.69 0.89 11.54
CA ASP A 81 -6.05 0.19 12.66
C ASP A 81 -6.03 1.02 13.94
N ALA A 82 -6.09 2.34 13.83
CA ALA A 82 -6.10 3.23 14.97
C ALA A 82 -7.49 3.40 15.60
N ARG A 83 -8.56 2.93 14.91
CA ARG A 83 -9.95 3.15 15.37
C ARG A 83 -10.29 2.45 16.67
N VAL A 84 -9.84 1.19 16.80
CA VAL A 84 -10.14 0.37 17.96
C VAL A 84 -8.87 -0.36 18.37
N PRO A 85 -8.40 -0.16 19.62
CA PRO A 85 -7.23 -0.86 20.11
C PRO A 85 -7.44 -2.38 20.12
N SER A 86 -6.35 -3.13 20.03
CA SER A 86 -6.45 -4.58 20.17
C SER A 86 -6.87 -4.93 21.60
N ILE A 87 -7.43 -6.10 21.79
CA ILE A 87 -7.85 -6.56 23.11
C ILE A 87 -6.65 -6.66 24.06
N LEU A 88 -5.46 -6.93 23.53
CA LEU A 88 -4.24 -7.00 24.35
C LEU A 88 -3.87 -5.65 24.95
N ILE A 89 -4.20 -4.56 24.24
CA ILE A 89 -3.91 -3.20 24.71
C ILE A 89 -5.05 -2.65 25.55
N ALA A 90 -6.31 -2.83 25.08
CA ALA A 90 -7.49 -2.26 25.73
C ALA A 90 -7.99 -3.07 26.92
N GLY A 91 -7.62 -4.34 27.01
CA GLY A 91 -8.16 -5.26 28.02
C GLY A 91 -9.46 -5.90 27.55
N GLY A 92 -9.85 -6.97 28.22
CA GLY A 92 -11.02 -7.76 27.82
C GLY A 92 -12.35 -7.24 28.33
N SER A 93 -12.33 -6.48 29.43
CA SER A 93 -13.56 -5.99 30.05
C SER A 93 -14.13 -4.83 29.26
N ASN A 94 -15.41 -4.90 28.90
CA ASN A 94 -16.08 -3.86 28.12
C ASN A 94 -15.43 -3.58 26.76
N PHE A 95 -14.80 -4.58 26.17
CA PHE A 95 -14.19 -4.44 24.85
C PHE A 95 -15.28 -4.13 23.80
N PRO A 96 -15.08 -3.11 22.92
CA PRO A 96 -16.13 -2.68 21.98
C PRO A 96 -16.24 -3.61 20.77
N VAL A 97 -16.92 -4.74 20.93
CA VAL A 97 -17.04 -5.79 19.93
C VAL A 97 -17.60 -5.30 18.61
N ARG A 98 -18.68 -4.51 18.64
CA ARG A 98 -19.30 -4.00 17.40
C ARG A 98 -18.38 -3.08 16.62
N LYS A 99 -17.66 -2.21 17.33
CA LYS A 99 -16.69 -1.32 16.68
C LYS A 99 -15.55 -2.13 16.07
N LYS A 100 -15.15 -3.20 16.75
CA LYS A 100 -14.10 -4.09 16.24
C LYS A 100 -14.56 -4.83 15.00
N GLU A 101 -15.81 -5.27 14.95
CA GLU A 101 -16.36 -5.91 13.76
C GLU A 101 -16.37 -4.97 12.57
N LYS A 102 -16.77 -3.71 12.79
CA LYS A 102 -16.73 -2.70 11.72
C LYS A 102 -15.29 -2.42 11.26
N GLN A 103 -14.37 -2.37 12.20
CA GLN A 103 -12.96 -2.20 11.88
C GLN A 103 -12.46 -3.36 11.02
N ASN A 104 -12.82 -4.59 11.38
CA ASN A 104 -12.41 -5.76 10.62
C ASN A 104 -12.98 -5.75 9.20
N ALA A 105 -14.24 -5.33 9.03
CA ALA A 105 -14.85 -5.20 7.72
C ALA A 105 -14.14 -4.15 6.87
N ALA A 106 -13.77 -3.02 7.49
CA ALA A 106 -13.01 -1.97 6.80
C ALA A 106 -11.61 -2.46 6.42
N ARG A 107 -10.99 -3.26 7.29
CA ARG A 107 -9.68 -3.84 7.02
C ARG A 107 -9.73 -4.81 5.86
N ASP A 108 -10.78 -5.63 5.78
CA ASP A 108 -10.97 -6.58 4.66
C ASP A 108 -11.11 -5.83 3.34
N LYS A 109 -11.88 -4.74 3.32
CA LYS A 109 -12.04 -3.91 2.13
C LYS A 109 -10.70 -3.28 1.73
N ASN A 110 -9.95 -2.78 2.71
CA ASN A 110 -8.64 -2.18 2.46
C ASN A 110 -7.68 -3.21 1.87
N MET A 111 -7.72 -4.45 2.36
CA MET A 111 -6.88 -5.53 1.83
C MET A 111 -7.25 -5.85 0.39
N GLY A 112 -8.54 -5.85 0.06
CA GLY A 112 -8.99 -6.05 -1.33
C GLY A 112 -8.47 -4.97 -2.25
N GLU A 113 -8.48 -3.73 -1.79
CA GLU A 113 -7.92 -2.59 -2.55
C GLU A 113 -6.41 -2.74 -2.72
N TYR A 114 -5.70 -3.17 -1.67
CA TYR A 114 -4.27 -3.42 -1.74
C TYR A 114 -3.94 -4.46 -2.81
N MET A 115 -4.72 -5.52 -2.87
CA MET A 115 -4.50 -6.57 -3.88
C MET A 115 -4.69 -6.04 -5.30
N GLN A 116 -5.66 -5.13 -5.51
CA GLN A 116 -5.85 -4.47 -6.79
C GLN A 116 -4.66 -3.58 -7.13
N ILE A 117 -4.10 -2.90 -6.12
CA ILE A 117 -2.92 -2.04 -6.31
C ILE A 117 -1.72 -2.88 -6.73
N GLU A 118 -1.52 -4.03 -6.07
CA GLU A 118 -0.46 -4.96 -6.46
C GLU A 118 -0.65 -5.46 -7.89
N GLY A 119 -1.89 -5.59 -8.33
CA GLY A 119 -2.21 -5.96 -9.71
C GLY A 119 -1.68 -4.98 -10.75
N LEU A 120 -1.44 -3.72 -10.37
CA LEU A 120 -0.84 -2.75 -11.29
C LEU A 120 0.57 -3.15 -11.67
N LEU A 121 1.31 -3.79 -10.77
CA LEU A 121 2.66 -4.28 -11.07
C LEU A 121 2.61 -5.42 -12.08
N ASP A 122 1.58 -6.26 -12.02
CA ASP A 122 1.39 -7.32 -13.01
C ASP A 122 1.10 -6.71 -14.39
N LYS A 123 0.34 -5.62 -14.43
CA LYS A 123 0.11 -4.90 -15.68
C LYS A 123 1.40 -4.34 -16.26
N VAL A 124 2.29 -3.84 -15.39
CA VAL A 124 3.61 -3.37 -15.83
C VAL A 124 4.37 -4.52 -16.49
N ARG A 125 4.41 -5.68 -15.83
CA ARG A 125 5.15 -6.85 -16.33
C ARG A 125 4.62 -7.34 -17.66
N SER A 126 3.33 -7.18 -17.93
CA SER A 126 2.73 -7.64 -19.18
C SER A 126 2.68 -6.57 -20.26
N THR A 127 2.98 -5.33 -19.95
CA THR A 127 2.93 -4.25 -20.92
C THR A 127 3.92 -4.49 -22.05
N GLY A 128 3.43 -4.53 -23.27
CA GLY A 128 4.25 -4.72 -24.45
C GLY A 128 4.70 -6.16 -24.67
N MET A 129 4.32 -7.09 -23.79
CA MET A 129 4.80 -8.46 -23.85
C MET A 129 3.80 -9.42 -24.47
N GLY A 130 2.61 -9.30 -24.19
CA GLY A 130 1.62 -10.30 -24.55
C GLY A 130 0.90 -10.06 -25.86
N GLY A 131 1.35 -9.13 -26.62
CA GLY A 131 0.67 -8.77 -27.85
C GLY A 131 0.54 -9.92 -28.81
N ILE A 132 1.40 -10.86 -28.66
CA ILE A 132 1.40 -12.03 -29.48
C ILE A 132 0.16 -12.84 -29.29
N SER A 133 -0.24 -12.94 -28.17
CA SER A 133 -1.41 -13.68 -27.90
C SER A 133 -2.59 -12.84 -28.08
N ALA A 134 -2.19 -12.23 -28.45
CA ALA A 134 -2.99 -11.69 -28.43
C ALA A 134 -3.87 -11.78 -28.88
N ASP A 135 -3.25 -12.01 -29.03
CA ASP A 135 -3.62 -12.13 -29.17
C ASP A 135 -4.33 -12.22 -29.04
#